data_39ae120baefd9241b14db05379f050c4
#
_entry.id   39ae120baefd9241b14db05379f050c4
#
_cell.length_a   1.000
_cell.length_b   1.000
_cell.length_c   1.000
_cell.angle_alpha   90.00
_cell.angle_beta   90.00
_cell.angle_gamma   90.00
#
_symmetry.space_group_name_H-M   'P 1'
#
loop_
_entity.id
_entity.type
_entity.pdbx_description
1 polymer ?
#
loop_
_entity_poly.entity_id
_entity_poly.type
_entity_poly.pdbx_seq_one_letter_code
_entity_poly.pdbx_strand_id
1 'polypeptide(L)'
;NNAAEKQFRYPVEYGGPKPKTTTFTVTGATSILLQGEKTNIRVDSATIGNVIDMGVKDITDMGSVMTPSAAFTLNKHLKDTNRSMDYYDKILTGDLGVYGKDLFKAYCKKEYNLDILDNYDDSATKIYNLNNDGVYAGGSGPSCLPLVVYSDIIPKMKEKKLKKVLLIATGALMSPTTFNQKMSIPSVSHAISLEVVE
;
A
#
# COMPACT_ATOMS: atom_id res chain seq x y z
N ASN A 1 0.48 -16.07 12.32
CA ASN A 1 -0.20 -15.29 11.28
C ASN A 1 -1.08 -16.14 10.35
N ASN A 2 -0.68 -17.38 10.02
CA ASN A 2 -1.54 -18.26 9.20
C ASN A 2 -2.93 -18.49 9.82
N ALA A 3 -3.04 -18.64 11.14
CA ALA A 3 -4.31 -18.80 11.80
C ALA A 3 -5.21 -17.56 11.69
N ALA A 4 -4.64 -16.37 11.86
CA ALA A 4 -5.39 -15.11 11.72
C ALA A 4 -5.84 -14.91 10.26
N GLU A 5 -4.97 -15.20 9.30
CA GLU A 5 -5.31 -15.12 7.90
C GLU A 5 -6.39 -16.10 7.49
N LYS A 6 -6.28 -17.35 7.93
CA LYS A 6 -7.30 -18.38 7.72
C LYS A 6 -8.65 -17.97 8.31
N GLN A 7 -8.65 -17.33 9.47
CA GLN A 7 -9.88 -16.89 10.14
C GLN A 7 -10.53 -15.67 9.49
N PHE A 8 -9.74 -14.76 8.91
CA PHE A 8 -10.23 -13.44 8.49
C PHE A 8 -10.29 -13.26 6.98
N ARG A 9 -9.26 -13.71 6.27
CA ARG A 9 -9.19 -13.52 4.81
C ARG A 9 -9.82 -14.66 4.02
N TYR A 10 -9.95 -15.84 4.63
CA TYR A 10 -10.46 -17.03 3.96
C TYR A 10 -11.54 -17.73 4.78
N PRO A 11 -12.66 -17.07 5.07
CA PRO A 11 -13.75 -17.71 5.83
C PRO A 11 -14.37 -18.90 5.13
N VAL A 12 -14.15 -19.06 3.81
CA VAL A 12 -14.59 -20.18 2.95
C VAL A 12 -13.39 -21.02 2.49
N GLU A 13 -12.38 -21.18 3.30
CA GLU A 13 -11.11 -21.78 2.92
C GLU A 13 -11.19 -23.25 2.45
N TYR A 14 -12.17 -23.97 2.95
CA TYR A 14 -12.32 -25.40 2.71
C TYR A 14 -13.11 -25.69 1.44
N GLY A 15 -12.51 -25.38 0.27
CA GLY A 15 -13.05 -25.78 -1.03
C GLY A 15 -13.88 -24.71 -1.77
N GLY A 16 -14.06 -23.54 -1.21
CA GLY A 16 -14.70 -22.41 -1.92
C GLY A 16 -13.74 -21.73 -2.92
N PRO A 17 -14.24 -21.29 -4.07
CA PRO A 17 -13.43 -20.52 -5.01
C PRO A 17 -13.09 -19.16 -4.41
N LYS A 18 -11.81 -18.77 -4.46
CA LYS A 18 -11.36 -17.44 -4.03
C LYS A 18 -11.65 -16.42 -5.12
N PRO A 19 -12.22 -15.25 -4.79
CA PRO A 19 -12.35 -14.15 -5.74
C PRO A 19 -10.98 -13.70 -6.29
N LYS A 20 -10.96 -13.21 -7.51
CA LYS A 20 -9.72 -12.72 -8.14
C LYS A 20 -9.12 -11.49 -7.45
N THR A 21 -9.91 -10.77 -6.66
CA THR A 21 -9.48 -9.64 -5.82
C THR A 21 -8.68 -10.06 -4.59
N THR A 22 -8.71 -11.35 -4.24
CA THR A 22 -8.01 -11.89 -3.07
C THR A 22 -6.50 -11.75 -3.22
N THR A 23 -5.86 -11.26 -2.16
CA THR A 23 -4.40 -11.16 -2.05
C THR A 23 -3.82 -12.28 -1.21
N PHE A 24 -2.55 -12.57 -1.39
CA PHE A 24 -1.82 -13.58 -0.63
C PHE A 24 -0.97 -12.92 0.46
N THR A 25 -1.03 -13.43 1.71
CA THR A 25 -0.27 -12.83 2.81
C THR A 25 1.22 -12.93 2.59
N VAL A 26 1.89 -11.80 2.70
CA VAL A 26 3.34 -11.71 2.64
C VAL A 26 3.91 -12.04 4.02
N THR A 27 4.72 -13.11 4.07
CA THR A 27 5.44 -13.51 5.27
C THR A 27 6.87 -12.96 5.22
N GLY A 28 7.24 -12.18 6.23
CA GLY A 28 8.57 -11.60 6.31
C GLY A 28 8.73 -10.72 7.54
N ALA A 29 9.95 -10.27 7.76
CA ALA A 29 10.29 -9.31 8.79
C ALA A 29 11.30 -8.30 8.24
N THR A 30 11.14 -7.05 8.64
CA THR A 30 12.07 -5.98 8.32
C THR A 30 12.33 -5.17 9.58
N SER A 31 13.51 -4.58 9.68
CA SER A 31 13.85 -3.63 10.74
C SER A 31 14.63 -2.47 10.14
N ILE A 32 14.47 -1.29 10.72
CA ILE A 32 15.21 -0.09 10.35
C ILE A 32 15.60 0.68 11.60
N LEU A 33 16.79 1.23 11.57
CA LEU A 33 17.22 2.20 12.56
C LEU A 33 16.98 3.60 12.01
N LEU A 34 16.15 4.37 12.70
CA LEU A 34 15.98 5.80 12.48
C LEU A 34 16.84 6.55 13.49
N GLN A 35 17.63 7.51 13.02
CA GLN A 35 18.51 8.30 13.86
C GLN A 35 18.47 9.77 13.44
N GLY A 36 18.80 10.66 14.37
CA GLY A 36 18.90 12.10 14.09
C GLY A 36 20.21 12.52 13.42
N GLU A 37 21.13 11.58 13.23
CA GLU A 37 22.42 11.85 12.60
C GLU A 37 22.28 11.93 11.08
N LYS A 38 23.24 12.63 10.45
CA LYS A 38 23.27 12.80 9.01
C LYS A 38 23.51 11.47 8.29
N THR A 39 22.65 11.10 7.36
CA THR A 39 22.74 9.90 6.53
C THR A 39 22.54 10.25 5.05
N ASN A 40 22.88 9.31 4.15
CA ASN A 40 22.71 9.52 2.71
C ASN A 40 21.25 9.48 2.24
N ILE A 41 20.35 8.94 3.06
CA ILE A 41 18.91 8.88 2.78
C ILE A 41 18.20 9.44 4.01
N ARG A 42 17.38 10.46 3.83
CA ARG A 42 16.60 11.07 4.90
C ARG A 42 15.10 10.89 4.68
N VAL A 43 14.35 10.90 5.76
CA VAL A 43 12.92 11.20 5.72
C VAL A 43 12.80 12.71 5.56
N ASP A 44 12.29 13.13 4.40
CA ASP A 44 12.17 14.55 4.07
C ASP A 44 10.86 15.14 4.62
N SER A 45 9.77 14.43 4.42
CA SER A 45 8.45 14.83 4.89
C SER A 45 7.56 13.63 5.20
N ALA A 46 6.55 13.85 6.03
CA ALA A 46 5.55 12.84 6.37
C ALA A 46 4.15 13.46 6.36
N THR A 47 3.17 12.67 5.95
CA THR A 47 1.76 13.07 5.95
C THR A 47 0.93 12.04 6.70
N ILE A 48 0.28 12.50 7.75
CA ILE A 48 -0.69 11.70 8.50
C ILE A 48 -2.01 11.76 7.73
N GLY A 49 -2.49 10.60 7.31
CA GLY A 49 -3.78 10.48 6.64
C GLY A 49 -4.94 10.32 7.61
N ASN A 50 -6.15 10.32 7.06
CA ASN A 50 -7.38 10.19 7.82
C ASN A 50 -7.93 8.75 7.72
N VAL A 51 -8.69 8.35 8.73
CA VAL A 51 -9.52 7.15 8.65
C VAL A 51 -10.67 7.43 7.70
N ILE A 52 -10.87 6.54 6.74
CA ILE A 52 -11.94 6.63 5.73
C ILE A 52 -12.70 5.31 5.73
N ASP A 53 -14.02 5.41 5.77
CA ASP A 53 -14.94 4.28 5.67
C ASP A 53 -15.94 4.54 4.54
N MET A 54 -15.84 3.76 3.47
CA MET A 54 -16.72 3.83 2.31
C MET A 54 -17.85 2.79 2.35
N GLY A 55 -18.06 2.14 3.49
CA GLY A 55 -19.09 1.12 3.66
C GLY A 55 -18.76 -0.23 3.04
N VAL A 56 -17.53 -0.45 2.58
CA VAL A 56 -17.10 -1.74 2.02
C VAL A 56 -17.05 -2.79 3.12
N LYS A 57 -17.62 -3.98 2.86
CA LYS A 57 -17.70 -5.11 3.81
C LYS A 57 -17.03 -6.37 3.31
N ASP A 58 -16.58 -6.38 2.05
CA ASP A 58 -15.94 -7.53 1.45
C ASP A 58 -14.49 -7.64 1.88
N ILE A 59 -14.21 -8.64 2.71
CA ILE A 59 -12.86 -8.93 3.23
C ILE A 59 -11.92 -9.49 2.15
N THR A 60 -12.45 -9.90 1.02
CA THR A 60 -11.66 -10.44 -0.10
C THR A 60 -11.24 -9.36 -1.10
N ASP A 61 -11.70 -8.12 -0.91
CA ASP A 61 -11.36 -6.97 -1.76
C ASP A 61 -10.75 -5.82 -0.96
N MET A 62 -9.58 -6.06 -0.40
CA MET A 62 -8.83 -5.07 0.35
C MET A 62 -8.38 -3.88 -0.50
N GLY A 63 -8.21 -4.06 -1.79
CA GLY A 63 -7.91 -2.98 -2.71
C GLY A 63 -8.99 -1.90 -2.72
N SER A 64 -10.27 -2.29 -2.82
CA SER A 64 -11.39 -1.36 -2.74
C SER A 64 -11.51 -0.67 -1.39
N VAL A 65 -11.19 -1.38 -0.30
CA VAL A 65 -11.21 -0.84 1.07
C VAL A 65 -10.17 0.26 1.25
N MET A 66 -8.92 0.02 0.81
CA MET A 66 -7.79 0.90 1.14
C MET A 66 -7.55 2.01 0.10
N THR A 67 -8.04 1.87 -1.11
CA THR A 67 -7.86 2.85 -2.19
C THR A 67 -8.28 4.28 -1.79
N PRO A 68 -9.46 4.52 -1.17
CA PRO A 68 -9.88 5.88 -0.83
C PRO A 68 -8.94 6.57 0.15
N SER A 69 -8.48 5.86 1.17
CA SER A 69 -7.54 6.43 2.15
C SER A 69 -6.15 6.70 1.55
N ALA A 70 -5.67 5.81 0.67
CA ALA A 70 -4.42 6.01 -0.06
C ALA A 70 -4.47 7.22 -0.99
N ALA A 71 -5.56 7.35 -1.76
CA ALA A 71 -5.78 8.47 -2.67
C ALA A 71 -5.93 9.81 -1.93
N PHE A 72 -6.67 9.82 -0.82
CA PHE A 72 -6.76 10.99 0.05
C PHE A 72 -5.37 11.42 0.55
N THR A 73 -4.59 10.46 1.05
CA THR A 73 -3.27 10.74 1.60
C THR A 73 -2.30 11.24 0.54
N LEU A 74 -2.32 10.67 -0.68
CA LEU A 74 -1.54 11.19 -1.80
C LEU A 74 -1.91 12.63 -2.12
N ASN A 75 -3.19 12.91 -2.34
CA ASN A 75 -3.67 14.27 -2.67
C ASN A 75 -3.33 15.27 -1.57
N LYS A 76 -3.51 14.89 -0.30
CA LYS A 76 -3.14 15.69 0.84
C LYS A 76 -1.63 15.96 0.87
N HIS A 77 -0.81 14.92 0.69
CA HIS A 77 0.64 15.05 0.69
C HIS A 77 1.13 16.02 -0.39
N LEU A 78 0.65 15.87 -1.62
CA LEU A 78 1.03 16.75 -2.73
C LEU A 78 0.65 18.21 -2.46
N LYS A 79 -0.53 18.45 -1.90
CA LYS A 79 -0.99 19.80 -1.54
C LYS A 79 -0.20 20.41 -0.39
N ASP A 80 -0.03 19.65 0.71
CA ASP A 80 0.63 20.15 1.92
C ASP A 80 2.12 20.45 1.68
N THR A 81 2.75 19.71 0.77
CA THR A 81 4.16 19.92 0.39
C THR A 81 4.34 20.82 -0.81
N ASN A 82 3.27 21.25 -1.47
CA ASN A 82 3.28 22.01 -2.73
C ASN A 82 4.11 21.29 -3.81
N ARG A 83 3.91 19.98 -3.96
CA ARG A 83 4.62 19.12 -4.92
C ARG A 83 3.64 18.50 -5.89
N SER A 84 4.15 18.12 -7.07
CA SER A 84 3.42 17.37 -8.08
C SER A 84 3.90 15.92 -8.16
N MET A 85 3.22 15.07 -8.93
CA MET A 85 3.57 13.66 -9.11
C MET A 85 4.97 13.44 -9.68
N ASP A 86 5.40 14.32 -10.59
CA ASP A 86 6.69 14.28 -11.26
C ASP A 86 7.87 14.75 -10.38
N TYR A 87 7.59 15.31 -9.20
CA TYR A 87 8.64 15.60 -8.21
C TYR A 87 9.32 14.31 -7.73
N TYR A 88 8.62 13.18 -7.75
CA TYR A 88 9.10 11.89 -7.25
C TYR A 88 9.57 11.00 -8.40
N ASP A 89 10.74 10.39 -8.25
CA ASP A 89 11.21 9.35 -9.18
C ASP A 89 10.34 8.08 -9.06
N LYS A 90 9.80 7.81 -7.86
CA LYS A 90 8.91 6.69 -7.60
C LYS A 90 7.89 7.02 -6.51
N ILE A 91 6.64 6.62 -6.76
CA ILE A 91 5.56 6.61 -5.77
C ILE A 91 5.11 5.17 -5.60
N LEU A 92 5.05 4.69 -4.36
CA LEU A 92 4.74 3.30 -4.06
C LEU A 92 3.66 3.22 -2.99
N THR A 93 2.54 2.58 -3.33
CA THR A 93 1.51 2.21 -2.35
C THR A 93 1.82 0.86 -1.68
N GLY A 94 1.16 0.58 -0.57
CA GLY A 94 1.41 -0.59 0.27
C GLY A 94 1.02 -1.91 -0.38
N ASP A 95 -0.26 -2.21 -0.33
CA ASP A 95 -0.78 -3.53 -0.70
C ASP A 95 -2.21 -3.46 -1.28
N LEU A 96 -2.42 -2.56 -2.22
CA LEU A 96 -3.69 -2.42 -2.92
C LEU A 96 -3.95 -3.61 -3.87
N GLY A 97 -2.88 -4.24 -4.38
CA GLY A 97 -2.96 -5.32 -5.35
C GLY A 97 -3.27 -4.84 -6.77
N VAL A 98 -3.34 -5.80 -7.70
CA VAL A 98 -3.56 -5.50 -9.13
C VAL A 98 -4.81 -4.65 -9.34
N TYR A 99 -5.94 -5.10 -8.81
CA TYR A 99 -7.23 -4.40 -8.99
C TYR A 99 -7.30 -3.09 -8.21
N GLY A 100 -6.76 -3.06 -6.98
CA GLY A 100 -6.70 -1.84 -6.18
C GLY A 100 -5.79 -0.79 -6.80
N LYS A 101 -4.70 -1.19 -7.46
CA LYS A 101 -3.81 -0.30 -8.22
C LYS A 101 -4.55 0.41 -9.36
N ASP A 102 -5.37 -0.31 -10.11
CA ASP A 102 -6.17 0.28 -11.20
C ASP A 102 -7.29 1.16 -10.65
N LEU A 103 -7.96 0.70 -9.60
CA LEU A 103 -8.98 1.48 -8.89
C LEU A 103 -8.39 2.77 -8.32
N PHE A 104 -7.18 2.74 -7.77
CA PHE A 104 -6.49 3.91 -7.24
C PHE A 104 -6.29 4.98 -8.31
N LYS A 105 -5.85 4.60 -9.51
CA LYS A 105 -5.70 5.54 -10.64
C LYS A 105 -7.04 6.18 -11.01
N ALA A 106 -8.09 5.35 -11.15
CA ALA A 106 -9.42 5.82 -11.50
C ALA A 106 -10.02 6.72 -10.40
N TYR A 107 -9.83 6.35 -9.13
CA TYR A 107 -10.32 7.11 -7.99
C TYR A 107 -9.61 8.47 -7.87
N CYS A 108 -8.28 8.51 -7.98
CA CYS A 108 -7.52 9.76 -7.97
C CYS A 108 -7.97 10.72 -9.08
N LYS A 109 -8.20 10.19 -10.28
CA LYS A 109 -8.70 11.00 -11.40
C LYS A 109 -10.09 11.55 -11.14
N LYS A 110 -11.00 10.69 -10.66
CA LYS A 110 -12.41 11.05 -10.44
C LYS A 110 -12.57 12.05 -9.28
N GLU A 111 -11.97 11.77 -8.14
CA GLU A 111 -12.22 12.53 -6.91
C GLU A 111 -11.35 13.78 -6.77
N TYR A 112 -10.13 13.73 -7.31
CA TYR A 112 -9.14 14.81 -7.14
C TYR A 112 -8.70 15.46 -8.45
N ASN A 113 -9.18 15.00 -9.60
CA ASN A 113 -8.69 15.36 -10.93
C ASN A 113 -7.16 15.20 -11.06
N LEU A 114 -6.62 14.18 -10.39
CA LEU A 114 -5.20 13.87 -10.32
C LEU A 114 -4.88 12.71 -11.26
N ASP A 115 -4.05 12.97 -12.26
CA ASP A 115 -3.54 11.94 -13.16
C ASP A 115 -2.34 11.22 -12.50
N ILE A 116 -2.44 9.90 -12.43
CA ILE A 116 -1.38 9.05 -11.89
C ILE A 116 -0.40 8.71 -13.01
N LEU A 117 0.87 9.09 -12.82
CA LEU A 117 1.92 8.94 -13.81
C LEU A 117 2.58 7.54 -13.77
N ASP A 118 3.46 7.26 -14.71
CA ASP A 118 4.16 5.97 -14.83
C ASP A 118 5.18 5.70 -13.71
N ASN A 119 5.53 6.72 -12.95
CA ASN A 119 6.38 6.58 -11.76
C ASN A 119 5.64 5.94 -10.56
N TYR A 120 4.33 5.72 -10.66
CA TYR A 120 3.53 5.04 -9.62
C TYR A 120 3.56 3.52 -9.78
N ASP A 121 3.57 2.83 -8.62
CA ASP A 121 3.41 1.39 -8.54
C ASP A 121 2.80 0.97 -7.19
N ASP A 122 2.50 -0.33 -7.05
CA ASP A 122 2.00 -0.93 -5.81
C ASP A 122 2.87 -2.12 -5.39
N SER A 123 3.19 -2.21 -4.11
CA SER A 123 4.10 -3.24 -3.58
C SER A 123 3.55 -4.66 -3.71
N ALA A 124 2.22 -4.83 -3.64
CA ALA A 124 1.59 -6.14 -3.77
C ALA A 124 1.95 -6.84 -5.09
N THR A 125 2.15 -6.06 -6.14
CA THR A 125 2.45 -6.59 -7.48
C THR A 125 3.92 -6.97 -7.68
N LYS A 126 4.77 -6.77 -6.65
CA LYS A 126 6.23 -6.97 -6.75
C LYS A 126 6.77 -8.13 -5.92
N ILE A 127 5.97 -8.65 -5.00
CA ILE A 127 6.41 -9.71 -4.07
C ILE A 127 6.35 -11.10 -4.72
N TYR A 128 5.27 -11.38 -5.42
CA TYR A 128 5.01 -12.69 -6.01
C TYR A 128 4.91 -12.62 -7.52
N ASN A 129 5.22 -13.74 -8.18
CA ASN A 129 4.90 -13.88 -9.59
C ASN A 129 3.38 -14.05 -9.75
N LEU A 130 2.74 -13.05 -10.34
CA LEU A 130 1.28 -13.00 -10.52
C LEU A 130 0.72 -14.10 -11.42
N ASN A 131 1.59 -14.79 -12.19
CA ASN A 131 1.19 -15.92 -13.04
C ASN A 131 1.14 -17.25 -12.27
N ASN A 132 1.54 -17.26 -10.99
CA ASN A 132 1.47 -18.48 -10.17
C ASN A 132 0.03 -18.72 -9.70
N ASP A 133 -0.37 -19.98 -9.70
CA ASP A 133 -1.66 -20.40 -9.15
C ASP A 133 -1.81 -19.96 -7.68
N GLY A 134 -2.97 -19.39 -7.38
CA GLY A 134 -3.28 -18.88 -6.03
C GLY A 134 -2.78 -17.48 -5.71
N VAL A 135 -1.96 -16.88 -6.57
CA VAL A 135 -1.57 -15.48 -6.46
C VAL A 135 -2.44 -14.65 -7.39
N TYR A 136 -3.59 -14.19 -6.91
CA TYR A 136 -4.54 -13.48 -7.78
C TYR A 136 -4.24 -11.99 -7.91
N ALA A 137 -4.44 -11.25 -6.81
CA ALA A 137 -4.26 -9.79 -6.81
C ALA A 137 -2.88 -9.35 -6.29
N GLY A 138 -2.01 -10.29 -5.94
CA GLY A 138 -0.67 -10.01 -5.44
C GLY A 138 -0.51 -10.25 -3.94
N GLY A 139 0.54 -9.68 -3.36
CA GLY A 139 0.84 -9.79 -1.94
C GLY A 139 0.06 -8.80 -1.09
N SER A 140 -0.09 -9.08 0.20
CA SER A 140 -0.73 -8.15 1.14
C SER A 140 -0.23 -8.38 2.56
N GLY A 141 -0.47 -7.40 3.41
CA GLY A 141 -0.14 -7.44 4.83
C GLY A 141 1.02 -6.54 5.23
N PRO A 142 1.30 -6.42 6.53
CA PRO A 142 2.22 -5.41 7.06
C PRO A 142 3.66 -5.54 6.55
N SER A 143 4.06 -6.74 6.11
CA SER A 143 5.40 -6.98 5.56
C SER A 143 5.52 -6.62 4.08
N CYS A 144 4.42 -6.38 3.35
CA CYS A 144 4.44 -6.22 1.90
C CYS A 144 5.26 -4.99 1.49
N LEU A 145 4.83 -3.80 1.89
CA LEU A 145 5.55 -2.56 1.57
C LEU A 145 7.00 -2.55 2.08
N PRO A 146 7.28 -2.87 3.36
CA PRO A 146 8.65 -2.83 3.85
C PRO A 146 9.61 -3.77 3.14
N LEU A 147 9.18 -4.98 2.78
CA LEU A 147 10.02 -5.91 2.02
C LEU A 147 10.42 -5.34 0.68
N VAL A 148 9.49 -4.75 -0.09
CA VAL A 148 9.81 -4.10 -1.36
C VAL A 148 10.71 -2.88 -1.17
N VAL A 149 10.43 -2.08 -0.14
CA VAL A 149 11.24 -0.89 0.16
C VAL A 149 12.69 -1.27 0.45
N TYR A 150 12.93 -2.27 1.30
CA TYR A 150 14.29 -2.62 1.71
C TYR A 150 15.03 -3.53 0.71
N SER A 151 14.31 -4.31 -0.10
CA SER A 151 14.95 -5.16 -1.10
C SER A 151 15.17 -4.48 -2.46
N ASP A 152 14.35 -3.49 -2.81
CA ASP A 152 14.41 -2.86 -4.14
C ASP A 152 14.64 -1.34 -4.07
N ILE A 153 13.83 -0.62 -3.30
CA ILE A 153 13.85 0.87 -3.31
C ILE A 153 15.12 1.41 -2.65
N ILE A 154 15.42 1.01 -1.42
CA ILE A 154 16.60 1.51 -0.69
C ILE A 154 17.92 1.18 -1.41
N PRO A 155 18.15 -0.02 -1.97
CA PRO A 155 19.32 -0.26 -2.81
C PRO A 155 19.43 0.70 -3.98
N LYS A 156 18.34 0.94 -4.73
CA LYS A 156 18.32 1.88 -5.85
C LYS A 156 18.59 3.33 -5.41
N MET A 157 18.12 3.72 -4.22
CA MET A 157 18.42 5.02 -3.65
C MET A 157 19.90 5.14 -3.26
N LYS A 158 20.49 4.10 -2.66
CA LYS A 158 21.94 4.07 -2.36
C LYS A 158 22.79 4.16 -3.63
N GLU A 159 22.34 3.57 -4.73
CA GLU A 159 22.97 3.67 -6.04
C GLU A 159 22.63 4.99 -6.79
N LYS A 160 21.87 5.89 -6.17
CA LYS A 160 21.39 7.16 -6.75
C LYS A 160 20.55 7.00 -8.04
N LYS A 161 20.02 5.79 -8.31
CA LYS A 161 19.08 5.52 -9.40
C LYS A 161 17.70 6.10 -9.12
N LEU A 162 17.32 6.15 -7.84
CA LEU A 162 16.14 6.85 -7.32
C LEU A 162 16.64 7.86 -6.29
N LYS A 163 16.20 9.11 -6.39
CA LYS A 163 16.60 10.17 -5.46
C LYS A 163 15.47 10.61 -4.55
N LYS A 164 14.24 10.61 -5.05
CA LYS A 164 13.04 11.07 -4.34
C LYS A 164 11.94 10.03 -4.46
N VAL A 165 11.55 9.46 -3.35
CA VAL A 165 10.56 8.37 -3.31
C VAL A 165 9.46 8.71 -2.32
N LEU A 166 8.21 8.59 -2.74
CA LEU A 166 7.05 8.69 -1.87
C LEU A 166 6.50 7.29 -1.58
N LEU A 167 6.43 6.94 -0.31
CA LEU A 167 5.86 5.70 0.18
C LEU A 167 4.52 6.00 0.85
N ILE A 168 3.46 5.29 0.45
CA ILE A 168 2.11 5.42 1.00
C ILE A 168 1.74 4.09 1.63
N ALA A 169 1.93 3.98 2.94
CA ALA A 169 1.52 2.79 3.69
C ALA A 169 0.01 2.72 3.78
N THR A 170 -0.54 1.56 3.47
CA THR A 170 -1.98 1.29 3.47
C THR A 170 -2.34 0.35 4.61
N GLY A 171 -3.51 0.54 5.20
CA GLY A 171 -4.01 -0.32 6.27
C GLY A 171 -5.52 -0.31 6.34
N ALA A 172 -6.09 -1.43 6.75
CA ALA A 172 -7.52 -1.59 6.97
C ALA A 172 -7.77 -2.22 8.34
N LEU A 173 -8.76 -1.74 9.05
CA LEU A 173 -9.17 -2.32 10.34
C LEU A 173 -10.13 -3.47 10.09
N MET A 174 -9.60 -4.67 10.17
CA MET A 174 -10.37 -5.90 10.07
C MET A 174 -10.25 -6.69 11.38
N SER A 175 -11.36 -6.99 12.00
CA SER A 175 -11.43 -7.76 13.24
C SER A 175 -12.52 -8.83 13.17
N PRO A 176 -12.41 -9.92 13.96
CA PRO A 176 -13.47 -10.94 14.04
C PRO A 176 -14.81 -10.34 14.42
N THR A 177 -14.79 -9.40 15.36
CA THR A 177 -16.01 -8.78 15.88
C THR A 177 -16.72 -7.99 14.78
N THR A 178 -16.01 -7.11 14.08
CA THR A 178 -16.60 -6.29 13.01
C THR A 178 -17.06 -7.14 11.84
N PHE A 179 -16.30 -8.19 11.48
CA PHE A 179 -16.67 -9.11 10.43
C PHE A 179 -17.95 -9.88 10.78
N ASN A 180 -18.03 -10.48 11.97
CA ASN A 180 -19.21 -11.25 12.40
C ASN A 180 -20.46 -10.37 12.55
N GLN A 181 -20.27 -9.10 12.87
CA GLN A 181 -21.35 -8.11 12.95
C GLN A 181 -21.71 -7.50 11.59
N LYS A 182 -21.05 -7.92 10.50
CA LYS A 182 -21.23 -7.40 9.14
C LYS A 182 -21.05 -5.88 9.04
N MET A 183 -20.15 -5.35 9.85
CA MET A 183 -19.77 -3.93 9.80
C MET A 183 -18.88 -3.64 8.58
N SER A 184 -18.79 -2.39 8.19
CA SER A 184 -17.84 -1.92 7.18
C SER A 184 -16.40 -1.98 7.70
N ILE A 185 -15.46 -1.92 6.75
CA ILE A 185 -14.02 -2.00 7.02
C ILE A 185 -13.41 -0.61 6.79
N PRO A 186 -13.14 0.16 7.86
CA PRO A 186 -12.46 1.42 7.72
C PRO A 186 -10.98 1.23 7.35
N SER A 187 -10.44 2.17 6.61
CA SER A 187 -9.04 2.17 6.20
C SER A 187 -8.33 3.47 6.57
N VAL A 188 -7.02 3.41 6.67
CA VAL A 188 -6.15 4.57 6.87
C VAL A 188 -4.86 4.38 6.07
N SER A 189 -4.32 5.48 5.57
CA SER A 189 -3.02 5.47 4.89
C SER A 189 -2.18 6.63 5.38
N HIS A 190 -0.87 6.40 5.50
CA HIS A 190 0.09 7.45 5.84
C HIS A 190 1.20 7.50 4.79
N ALA A 191 1.77 8.66 4.56
CA ALA A 191 2.84 8.81 3.59
C ALA A 191 4.13 9.32 4.21
N ILE A 192 5.26 8.83 3.69
CA ILE A 192 6.59 9.38 3.96
C ILE A 192 7.34 9.60 2.65
N SER A 193 8.02 10.73 2.57
CA SER A 193 8.94 11.05 1.47
C SER A 193 10.37 10.76 1.90
N LEU A 194 11.07 9.97 1.10
CA LEU A 194 12.50 9.69 1.27
C LEU A 194 13.29 10.46 0.20
N GLU A 195 14.43 11.01 0.59
CA GLU A 195 15.31 11.75 -0.31
C GLU A 195 16.77 11.37 -0.10
N VAL A 196 17.50 11.21 -1.21
CA VAL A 196 18.97 11.05 -1.19
C VAL A 196 19.59 12.42 -0.95
N VAL A 197 20.42 12.51 0.08
CA VAL A 197 21.18 13.72 0.44
C VAL A 197 22.61 13.56 -0.07
N GLU A 198 23.16 14.60 -0.67
CA GLU A 198 24.56 14.67 -1.13
C GLU A 198 25.53 14.92 0.01
#